data_9d6dbad25cc498e9f93f976a171a6d1f
#
_entry.id   9d6dbad25cc498e9f93f976a171a6d1f
#
_cell.length_a   1.000
_cell.length_b   1.000
_cell.length_c   1.000
_cell.angle_alpha   90.00
_cell.angle_beta   90.00
_cell.angle_gamma   90.00
#
_symmetry.space_group_name_H-M   'P 1'
#
loop_
_entity.id
_entity.type
_entity.pdbx_description
1 polymer ?
#
loop_
_entity_poly.entity_id
_entity_poly.type
_entity_poly.pdbx_seq_one_letter_code
_entity_poly.pdbx_strand_id
1 'polypeptide(L)'
;MHQLVQHQKKRNLVSVRRSEIDDNSIQGFILAASEQLVVVQYVYDFNLDGLMVLRVADITEVRCSATDKFQKSLLAREKLIERVPFAEAFDLRNWRSVISQFSKDYGLMILESETTDGNAFVIGRVLKTTTTEAQF
;
A
#
# COMPACT_ATOMS: atom_id res chain seq x y z
N MET A 1 10.70 6.38 6.86
CA MET A 1 9.55 6.57 7.76
C MET A 1 9.08 8.03 7.85
N HIS A 2 9.99 8.96 8.14
CA HIS A 2 9.63 10.38 8.25
C HIS A 2 8.99 10.94 6.98
N GLN A 3 9.54 10.63 5.80
CA GLN A 3 8.98 11.06 4.51
C GLN A 3 7.57 10.50 4.30
N LEU A 4 7.36 9.23 4.68
CA LEU A 4 6.05 8.58 4.52
C LEU A 4 5.00 9.31 5.37
N VAL A 5 5.33 9.63 6.62
CA VAL A 5 4.41 10.35 7.51
C VAL A 5 4.08 11.74 6.98
N GLN A 6 5.07 12.44 6.42
CA GLN A 6 4.85 13.76 5.83
C GLN A 6 3.90 13.70 4.63
N HIS A 7 4.10 12.74 3.74
CA HIS A 7 3.22 12.56 2.58
C HIS A 7 1.82 12.12 3.00
N GLN A 8 1.70 11.32 4.06
CA GLN A 8 0.41 10.96 4.62
C GLN A 8 -0.35 12.18 5.11
N LYS A 9 0.29 13.03 5.91
CA LYS A 9 -0.33 14.23 6.47
C LYS A 9 -0.78 15.20 5.38
N LYS A 10 0.01 15.35 4.34
CA LYS A 10 -0.28 16.25 3.22
C LYS A 10 -1.22 15.63 2.20
N ARG A 11 -1.55 14.34 2.35
CA ARG A 11 -2.35 13.57 1.39
C ARG A 11 -1.82 13.68 -0.03
N ASN A 12 -0.49 13.61 -0.17
CA ASN A 12 0.17 13.66 -1.46
C ASN A 12 0.00 12.34 -2.21
N LEU A 13 -0.22 12.43 -3.52
CA LEU A 13 -0.04 11.28 -4.39
C LEU A 13 1.46 11.14 -4.63
N VAL A 14 2.00 9.96 -4.34
CA VAL A 14 3.45 9.70 -4.42
C VAL A 14 3.76 8.51 -5.30
N SER A 15 5.00 8.46 -5.78
CA SER A 15 5.55 7.29 -6.47
C SER A 15 6.59 6.64 -5.56
N VAL A 16 6.39 5.37 -5.26
CA VAL A 16 7.23 4.59 -4.36
C VAL A 16 8.03 3.60 -5.18
N ARG A 17 9.33 3.55 -4.98
CA ARG A 17 10.22 2.60 -5.66
C ARG A 17 10.78 1.60 -4.66
N ARG A 18 10.89 0.35 -5.13
CA ARG A 18 11.51 -0.75 -4.40
C ARG A 18 12.54 -1.38 -5.35
N SER A 19 13.65 -0.67 -5.57
CA SER A 19 14.60 -0.96 -6.67
C SER A 19 15.20 -2.35 -6.62
N GLU A 20 15.29 -2.96 -5.43
CA GLU A 20 15.82 -4.32 -5.28
C GLU A 20 14.78 -5.39 -5.60
N ILE A 21 13.50 -5.03 -5.68
CA ILE A 21 12.41 -5.96 -5.99
C ILE A 21 12.06 -5.90 -7.47
N ASP A 22 11.83 -4.70 -8.00
CA ASP A 22 11.55 -4.51 -9.42
C ASP A 22 11.89 -3.08 -9.85
N ASP A 23 11.75 -2.80 -11.15
CA ASP A 23 12.04 -1.49 -11.73
C ASP A 23 10.82 -0.58 -11.79
N ASN A 24 9.67 -1.05 -11.34
CA ASN A 24 8.42 -0.29 -11.42
C ASN A 24 8.23 0.59 -10.19
N SER A 25 7.53 1.71 -10.40
CA SER A 25 7.07 2.54 -9.29
C SER A 25 5.63 2.20 -8.96
N ILE A 26 5.31 2.25 -7.66
CA ILE A 26 3.94 2.13 -7.17
C ILE A 26 3.44 3.53 -6.88
N GLN A 27 2.38 3.95 -7.58
CA GLN A 27 1.77 5.25 -7.34
C GLN A 27 0.58 5.09 -6.39
N GLY A 28 0.50 5.97 -5.40
CA GLY A 28 -0.60 5.90 -4.45
C GLY A 28 -0.56 6.95 -3.37
N PHE A 29 -1.54 6.89 -2.49
CA PHE A 29 -1.63 7.73 -1.30
C PHE A 29 -1.21 6.93 -0.08
N ILE A 30 -0.36 7.51 0.76
CA ILE A 30 0.05 6.89 2.02
C ILE A 30 -1.10 7.04 3.02
N LEU A 31 -1.66 5.93 3.46
CA LEU A 31 -2.78 5.94 4.41
C LEU A 31 -2.34 5.78 5.86
N ALA A 32 -1.31 4.99 6.09
CA ALA A 32 -0.74 4.75 7.41
C ALA A 32 0.66 4.19 7.26
N ALA A 33 1.51 4.44 8.25
CA ALA A 33 2.88 3.91 8.24
C ALA A 33 3.33 3.61 9.67
N SER A 34 4.09 2.51 9.82
CA SER A 34 4.82 2.17 11.02
C SER A 34 6.29 2.03 10.65
N GLU A 35 7.12 1.63 11.60
CA GLU A 35 8.54 1.40 11.31
C GLU A 35 8.77 0.26 10.31
N GLN A 36 7.84 -0.69 10.24
CA GLN A 36 7.98 -1.90 9.43
C GLN A 36 7.08 -1.91 8.20
N LEU A 37 5.88 -1.37 8.29
CA LEU A 37 4.85 -1.51 7.26
C LEU A 37 4.24 -0.17 6.88
N VAL A 38 3.77 -0.09 5.64
CA VAL A 38 3.03 1.07 5.14
C VAL A 38 1.82 0.59 4.35
N VAL A 39 0.68 1.25 4.54
CA VAL A 39 -0.54 1.02 3.77
C VAL A 39 -0.66 2.10 2.72
N VAL A 40 -0.84 1.69 1.48
CA VAL A 40 -0.95 2.57 0.32
C VAL A 40 -2.28 2.33 -0.38
N GLN A 41 -3.02 3.40 -0.68
CA GLN A 41 -4.11 3.32 -1.64
C GLN A 41 -3.49 3.32 -3.03
N TYR A 42 -3.45 2.17 -3.67
CA TYR A 42 -2.86 2.04 -5.00
C TYR A 42 -3.69 2.79 -6.04
N VAL A 43 -3.00 3.52 -6.90
CA VAL A 43 -3.61 4.23 -8.04
C VAL A 43 -3.01 3.64 -9.31
N TYR A 44 -3.85 3.17 -10.20
CA TYR A 44 -3.43 2.61 -11.48
C TYR A 44 -4.38 3.08 -12.58
N ASP A 45 -3.80 3.52 -13.69
CA ASP A 45 -4.57 3.99 -14.86
C ASP A 45 -5.66 5.01 -14.49
N PHE A 46 -5.27 6.00 -13.67
CA PHE A 46 -6.12 7.09 -13.20
C PHE A 46 -7.33 6.64 -12.35
N ASN A 47 -7.26 5.46 -11.75
CA ASN A 47 -8.29 4.92 -10.88
C ASN A 47 -7.71 4.40 -9.58
N LEU A 48 -8.58 4.35 -8.56
CA LEU A 48 -8.22 3.69 -7.31
C LEU A 48 -8.27 2.18 -7.53
N ASP A 49 -7.17 1.49 -7.24
CA ASP A 49 -7.01 0.06 -7.52
C ASP A 49 -6.67 -0.74 -6.27
N GLY A 50 -7.40 -0.49 -5.20
CA GLY A 50 -7.29 -1.24 -3.96
C GLY A 50 -6.18 -0.76 -3.03
N LEU A 51 -6.02 -1.46 -1.94
CA LEU A 51 -5.03 -1.14 -0.91
C LEU A 51 -3.87 -2.13 -0.99
N MET A 52 -2.67 -1.62 -0.77
CA MET A 52 -1.44 -2.41 -0.69
C MET A 52 -0.80 -2.21 0.66
N VAL A 53 -0.19 -3.27 1.20
CA VAL A 53 0.68 -3.17 2.37
C VAL A 53 2.08 -3.55 1.92
N LEU A 54 3.03 -2.66 2.14
CA LEU A 54 4.42 -2.83 1.72
C LEU A 54 5.33 -2.82 2.94
N ARG A 55 6.48 -3.49 2.82
CA ARG A 55 7.54 -3.42 3.83
C ARG A 55 8.32 -2.13 3.63
N VAL A 56 8.44 -1.34 4.69
CA VAL A 56 9.19 -0.09 4.65
C VAL A 56 10.66 -0.35 4.29
N ALA A 57 11.22 -1.48 4.75
CA ALA A 57 12.61 -1.84 4.45
C ALA A 57 12.89 -2.03 2.96
N ASP A 58 11.89 -2.35 2.15
CA ASP A 58 12.06 -2.55 0.71
C ASP A 58 12.01 -1.24 -0.08
N ILE A 59 11.52 -0.17 0.52
CA ILE A 59 11.35 1.11 -0.16
C ILE A 59 12.69 1.81 -0.29
N THR A 60 13.07 2.11 -1.54
CA THR A 60 14.33 2.80 -1.84
C THR A 60 14.14 4.27 -2.15
N GLU A 61 12.94 4.67 -2.59
CA GLU A 61 12.65 6.06 -2.92
C GLU A 61 11.16 6.35 -2.80
N VAL A 62 10.81 7.54 -2.32
CA VAL A 62 9.44 8.07 -2.33
C VAL A 62 9.50 9.47 -2.93
N ARG A 63 8.75 9.69 -4.01
CA ARG A 63 8.71 10.99 -4.69
C ARG A 63 7.29 11.49 -4.84
N CYS A 64 7.15 12.81 -4.78
CA CYS A 64 5.95 13.51 -5.21
C CYS A 64 6.35 14.44 -6.37
N SER A 65 6.37 13.91 -7.58
CA SER A 65 6.80 14.62 -8.77
C SER A 65 5.72 15.54 -9.34
N ALA A 66 6.07 16.34 -10.34
CA ALA A 66 5.08 17.14 -11.06
C ALA A 66 4.01 16.26 -11.71
N THR A 67 4.40 15.09 -12.22
CA THR A 67 3.46 14.12 -12.78
C THR A 67 2.49 13.62 -11.71
N ASP A 68 2.98 13.30 -10.51
CA ASP A 68 2.12 12.87 -9.40
C ASP A 68 1.13 13.96 -9.02
N LYS A 69 1.59 15.21 -8.93
CA LYS A 69 0.72 16.34 -8.61
C LYS A 69 -0.35 16.56 -9.66
N PHE A 70 0.01 16.42 -10.93
CA PHE A 70 -0.93 16.54 -12.03
C PHE A 70 -1.98 15.43 -11.97
N GLN A 71 -1.56 14.19 -11.76
CA GLN A 71 -2.49 13.06 -11.66
C GLN A 71 -3.41 13.20 -10.46
N LYS A 72 -2.90 13.72 -9.34
CA LYS A 72 -3.75 14.01 -8.17
C LYS A 72 -4.87 15.01 -8.54
N SER A 73 -4.54 16.04 -9.32
CA SER A 73 -5.53 17.02 -9.75
C SER A 73 -6.62 16.40 -10.63
N LEU A 74 -6.26 15.43 -11.48
CA LEU A 74 -7.22 14.69 -12.29
C LEU A 74 -8.14 13.83 -11.42
N LEU A 75 -7.57 13.13 -10.42
CA LEU A 75 -8.36 12.32 -9.48
C LEU A 75 -9.31 13.21 -8.68
N ALA A 76 -8.90 14.40 -8.30
CA ALA A 76 -9.77 15.35 -7.61
C ALA A 76 -10.93 15.81 -8.50
N ARG A 77 -10.64 16.09 -9.77
CA ARG A 77 -11.66 16.48 -10.75
C ARG A 77 -12.73 15.40 -10.93
N GLU A 78 -12.31 14.14 -10.95
CA GLU A 78 -13.21 12.99 -11.07
C GLU A 78 -13.83 12.58 -9.72
N LYS A 79 -13.56 13.31 -8.65
CA LYS A 79 -14.05 13.07 -7.29
C LYS A 79 -13.62 11.71 -6.71
N LEU A 80 -12.55 11.13 -7.25
CA LEU A 80 -12.04 9.85 -6.77
C LEU A 80 -11.31 10.00 -5.43
N ILE A 81 -10.69 11.16 -5.15
CA ILE A 81 -10.00 11.40 -3.89
C ILE A 81 -10.96 11.25 -2.70
N GLU A 82 -12.22 11.58 -2.88
CA GLU A 82 -13.24 11.43 -1.83
C GLU A 82 -13.44 9.98 -1.39
N ARG A 83 -13.06 9.01 -2.23
CA ARG A 83 -13.18 7.59 -1.94
C ARG A 83 -11.95 7.01 -1.25
N VAL A 84 -10.87 7.76 -1.15
CA VAL A 84 -9.64 7.30 -0.50
C VAL A 84 -9.87 7.29 1.02
N PRO A 85 -9.62 6.15 1.70
CA PRO A 85 -9.96 6.02 3.13
C PRO A 85 -8.90 6.65 4.05
N PHE A 86 -8.68 7.94 3.93
CA PHE A 86 -7.69 8.66 4.73
C PHE A 86 -7.97 8.62 6.23
N ALA A 87 -9.23 8.52 6.62
CA ALA A 87 -9.63 8.54 8.03
C ALA A 87 -9.62 7.16 8.68
N GLU A 88 -9.40 6.10 7.91
CA GLU A 88 -9.41 4.74 8.44
C GLU A 88 -8.15 4.46 9.26
N ALA A 89 -8.32 3.75 10.38
CA ALA A 89 -7.20 3.34 11.22
C ALA A 89 -6.74 1.94 10.83
N PHE A 90 -5.42 1.74 10.79
CA PHE A 90 -4.81 0.46 10.42
C PHE A 90 -3.90 -0.03 11.53
N ASP A 91 -3.98 -1.34 11.84
CA ASP A 91 -3.12 -1.97 12.82
C ASP A 91 -1.86 -2.50 12.11
N LEU A 92 -0.77 -1.73 12.21
CA LEU A 92 0.49 -2.02 11.52
C LEU A 92 1.58 -2.56 12.44
N ARG A 93 1.21 -3.17 13.57
CA ARG A 93 2.19 -3.72 14.51
C ARG A 93 3.04 -4.81 13.89
N ASN A 94 2.42 -5.68 13.09
CA ASN A 94 3.11 -6.75 12.37
C ASN A 94 2.20 -7.29 11.26
N TRP A 95 2.73 -8.21 10.44
CA TRP A 95 1.97 -8.80 9.34
C TRP A 95 0.71 -9.53 9.80
N ARG A 96 0.78 -10.21 10.95
CA ARG A 96 -0.37 -10.93 11.49
C ARG A 96 -1.55 -9.99 11.76
N SER A 97 -1.27 -8.87 12.40
CA SER A 97 -2.30 -7.86 12.69
C SER A 97 -2.91 -7.29 11.43
N VAL A 98 -2.07 -6.98 10.44
CA VAL A 98 -2.52 -6.45 9.14
C VAL A 98 -3.40 -7.47 8.42
N ILE A 99 -2.95 -8.71 8.32
CA ILE A 99 -3.71 -9.77 7.64
C ILE A 99 -5.05 -10.01 8.34
N SER A 100 -5.06 -10.02 9.67
CA SER A 100 -6.29 -10.19 10.45
C SER A 100 -7.28 -9.07 10.20
N GLN A 101 -6.81 -7.81 10.22
CA GLN A 101 -7.68 -6.67 9.97
C GLN A 101 -8.23 -6.69 8.54
N PHE A 102 -7.36 -6.91 7.55
CA PHE A 102 -7.79 -6.88 6.15
C PHE A 102 -8.74 -8.03 5.82
N SER A 103 -8.50 -9.20 6.40
CA SER A 103 -9.40 -10.35 6.24
C SER A 103 -10.80 -10.06 6.80
N LYS A 104 -10.86 -9.40 7.94
CA LYS A 104 -12.11 -9.02 8.58
C LYS A 104 -12.86 -7.94 7.81
N ASP A 105 -12.13 -6.88 7.40
CA ASP A 105 -12.74 -5.69 6.83
C ASP A 105 -13.02 -5.82 5.33
N TYR A 106 -12.20 -6.58 4.60
CA TYR A 106 -12.27 -6.66 3.13
C TYR A 106 -12.54 -8.06 2.59
N GLY A 107 -12.42 -9.10 3.41
CA GLY A 107 -12.72 -10.48 3.04
C GLY A 107 -11.63 -11.15 2.21
N LEU A 108 -11.53 -10.82 0.94
CA LEU A 108 -10.53 -11.39 0.05
C LEU A 108 -9.26 -10.54 0.05
N MET A 109 -8.11 -11.21 -0.05
CA MET A 109 -6.83 -10.51 -0.22
C MET A 109 -5.90 -11.32 -1.09
N ILE A 110 -4.94 -10.62 -1.71
CA ILE A 110 -3.91 -11.20 -2.53
C ILE A 110 -2.61 -11.09 -1.77
N LEU A 111 -1.92 -12.22 -1.58
CA LEU A 111 -0.61 -12.24 -0.93
C LEU A 111 0.43 -12.59 -1.99
N GLU A 112 1.49 -11.77 -2.07
CA GLU A 112 2.60 -11.99 -2.98
C GLU A 112 3.89 -12.12 -2.18
N SER A 113 4.67 -13.14 -2.49
CA SER A 113 6.02 -13.28 -1.99
C SER A 113 6.98 -12.80 -3.09
N GLU A 114 7.52 -11.60 -2.91
CA GLU A 114 8.38 -10.97 -3.90
C GLU A 114 9.84 -11.24 -3.54
N THR A 115 10.43 -12.23 -4.22
CA THR A 115 11.82 -12.64 -4.00
C THR A 115 12.61 -12.52 -5.31
N THR A 116 13.94 -12.72 -5.21
CA THR A 116 14.81 -12.74 -6.38
C THR A 116 14.51 -13.89 -7.33
N ASP A 117 13.84 -14.93 -6.84
CA ASP A 117 13.49 -16.12 -7.63
C ASP A 117 12.14 -16.00 -8.33
N GLY A 118 11.45 -14.87 -8.16
CA GLY A 118 10.15 -14.63 -8.73
C GLY A 118 9.09 -14.41 -7.66
N ASN A 119 7.85 -14.18 -8.10
CA ASN A 119 6.74 -13.92 -7.20
C ASN A 119 5.86 -15.15 -7.05
N ALA A 120 5.52 -15.48 -5.81
CA ALA A 120 4.42 -16.39 -5.52
C ALA A 120 3.15 -15.53 -5.42
N PHE A 121 2.09 -15.96 -6.09
CA PHE A 121 0.84 -15.22 -6.16
C PHE A 121 -0.30 -16.09 -5.66
N VAL A 122 -0.93 -15.69 -4.56
CA VAL A 122 -2.00 -16.46 -3.92
C VAL A 122 -3.21 -15.56 -3.69
N ILE A 123 -4.37 -16.01 -4.12
CA ILE A 123 -5.66 -15.35 -3.88
C ILE A 123 -6.50 -16.27 -3.02
N GLY A 124 -7.09 -15.73 -1.95
CA GLY A 124 -7.94 -16.52 -1.09
C GLY A 124 -8.43 -15.75 0.12
N ARG A 125 -9.15 -16.47 0.98
CA ARG A 125 -9.57 -15.94 2.26
C ARG A 125 -8.64 -16.46 3.34
N VAL A 126 -8.20 -15.57 4.22
CA VAL A 126 -7.35 -15.98 5.34
C VAL A 126 -8.19 -16.77 6.34
N LEU A 127 -7.81 -18.03 6.59
CA LEU A 127 -8.47 -18.91 7.54
C LEU A 127 -7.86 -18.81 8.92
N LYS A 128 -6.55 -18.65 9.01
CA LYS A 128 -5.81 -18.63 10.25
C LYS A 128 -4.51 -17.85 10.07
N THR A 129 -4.11 -17.11 11.10
CA THR A 129 -2.83 -16.42 11.11
C THR A 129 -2.02 -16.84 12.33
N THR A 130 -0.69 -16.88 12.15
CA THR A 130 0.28 -17.05 13.22
C THR A 130 1.26 -15.88 13.17
N THR A 131 2.24 -15.86 14.08
CA THR A 131 3.27 -14.80 14.06
C THR A 131 4.18 -14.87 12.85
N THR A 132 4.26 -16.00 12.16
CA THR A 132 5.20 -16.24 11.07
C THR A 132 4.57 -16.59 9.75
N GLU A 133 3.30 -17.04 9.73
CA GLU A 133 2.64 -17.47 8.50
C GLU A 133 1.14 -17.23 8.53
N ALA A 134 0.51 -17.29 7.35
CA ALA A 134 -0.93 -17.27 7.19
C ALA A 134 -1.37 -18.50 6.40
N GLN A 135 -2.57 -19.03 6.70
CA GLN A 135 -3.17 -20.17 6.01
C GLN A 135 -4.47 -19.75 5.33
N PHE A 136 -4.69 -20.28 4.16
CA PHE A 136 -5.90 -20.07 3.39
C PHE A 136 -6.78 -21.31 3.41
#